data_0fdcdc076ded93001c2f4083655651ec
#
_entry.id   0fdcdc076ded93001c2f4083655651ec
#
_cell.length_a   1.000
_cell.length_b   1.000
_cell.length_c   1.000
_cell.angle_alpha   90.00
_cell.angle_beta   90.00
_cell.angle_gamma   90.00
#
_symmetry.space_group_name_H-M   'P 1'
#
loop_
_entity.id
_entity.type
_entity.pdbx_description
1 polymer ?
#
loop_
_entity_poly.entity_id
_entity_poly.type
_entity_poly.pdbx_seq_one_letter_code
_entity_poly.pdbx_strand_id
1 'polypeptide(L)' 'MHKQMEPEAEKRVKYRFMLEAIAEKEDLKFTKEEVEARADEIAASYGVDKAELLKAYGSMDVIEYDMKMHKALEILKENN' A
#
# COMPACT_ATOMS: atom_id res chain seq x y z
N MET A 1 25.45 13.25 -16.10
CA MET A 1 25.06 13.66 -14.92
C MET A 1 24.03 12.88 -14.20
N HIS A 2 24.48 12.37 -13.19
CA HIS A 2 23.75 11.46 -12.38
C HIS A 2 22.66 12.13 -11.58
N LYS A 3 22.65 13.41 -11.54
CA LYS A 3 21.65 14.16 -10.80
C LYS A 3 20.25 13.97 -11.33
N GLN A 4 20.16 13.56 -12.55
CA GLN A 4 18.86 13.40 -13.19
C GLN A 4 18.05 12.23 -12.64
N MET A 5 18.72 11.30 -11.99
CA MET A 5 18.04 10.16 -11.42
C MET A 5 17.42 10.48 -10.07
N GLU A 6 18.04 11.38 -9.36
CA GLU A 6 17.60 11.75 -8.03
C GLU A 6 16.22 12.37 -7.95
N PRO A 7 15.81 13.25 -8.87
CA PRO A 7 14.47 13.84 -8.79
C PRO A 7 13.35 12.80 -8.83
N GLU A 8 13.55 11.73 -9.56
CA GLU A 8 12.57 10.67 -9.62
C GLU A 8 12.43 9.97 -8.28
N ALA A 9 13.56 9.67 -7.65
CA ALA A 9 13.55 9.04 -6.34
C ALA A 9 12.91 9.96 -5.30
N GLU A 10 13.21 11.25 -5.36
CA GLU A 10 12.63 12.23 -4.47
C GLU A 10 11.12 12.31 -4.61
N LYS A 11 10.64 12.28 -5.85
CA LYS A 11 9.20 12.32 -6.10
C LYS A 11 8.50 11.12 -5.49
N ARG A 12 9.10 9.96 -5.59
CA ARG A 12 8.52 8.74 -5.01
C ARG A 12 8.45 8.82 -3.50
N VAL A 13 9.50 9.32 -2.89
CA VAL A 13 9.55 9.46 -1.44
C VAL A 13 8.51 10.47 -0.97
N LYS A 14 8.44 11.62 -1.63
CA LYS A 14 7.46 12.64 -1.29
C LYS A 14 6.04 12.15 -1.47
N TYR A 15 5.80 11.42 -2.54
CA TYR A 15 4.49 10.87 -2.84
C TYR A 15 4.07 9.90 -1.73
N ARG A 16 4.99 9.06 -1.31
CA ARG A 16 4.74 8.10 -0.25
C ARG A 16 4.42 8.79 1.06
N PHE A 17 5.18 9.82 1.41
CA PHE A 17 4.91 10.59 2.61
C PHE A 17 3.54 11.25 2.56
N MET A 18 3.16 11.73 1.39
CA MET A 18 1.86 12.35 1.21
C MET A 18 0.74 11.35 1.43
N LEU A 19 0.88 10.15 0.90
CA LEU A 19 -0.11 9.10 1.09
C LEU A 19 -0.19 8.67 2.56
N GLU A 20 0.95 8.55 3.21
CA GLU A 20 0.98 8.21 4.62
C GLU A 20 0.29 9.28 5.47
N ALA A 21 0.52 10.54 5.14
CA ALA A 21 -0.12 11.65 5.84
C ALA A 21 -1.64 11.61 5.66
N ILE A 22 -2.09 11.30 4.46
CA ILE A 22 -3.52 11.18 4.18
C ILE A 22 -4.13 10.02 4.98
N ALA A 23 -3.44 8.90 4.99
CA ALA A 23 -3.90 7.72 5.72
C ALA A 23 -4.05 8.02 7.21
N GLU A 24 -3.12 8.78 7.74
CA GLU A 24 -3.13 9.17 9.14
C GLU A 24 -4.22 10.19 9.42
N LYS A 25 -4.35 11.18 8.57
CA LYS A 25 -5.34 12.24 8.72
C LYS A 25 -6.76 11.70 8.63
N GLU A 26 -7.00 10.78 7.70
CA GLU A 26 -8.31 10.18 7.51
C GLU A 26 -8.56 9.02 8.47
N ASP A 27 -7.57 8.70 9.28
CA ASP A 27 -7.66 7.61 10.25
C ASP A 27 -8.07 6.30 9.58
N LEU A 28 -7.41 5.99 8.49
CA LEU A 28 -7.71 4.77 7.73
C LEU A 28 -7.31 3.54 8.52
N LYS A 29 -8.28 2.67 8.72
CA LYS A 29 -8.07 1.44 9.45
C LYS A 29 -8.85 0.33 8.77
N PHE A 30 -8.30 -0.86 8.84
CA PHE A 30 -8.94 -2.03 8.26
C PHE A 30 -9.04 -3.11 9.32
N THR A 31 -10.14 -3.84 9.32
CA THR A 31 -10.32 -4.94 10.24
C THR A 31 -9.46 -6.10 9.78
N LYS A 32 -9.20 -7.03 10.69
CA LYS A 32 -8.44 -8.23 10.37
C LYS A 32 -9.12 -8.99 9.22
N GLU A 33 -10.43 -9.05 9.25
CA GLU A 33 -11.20 -9.74 8.21
C GLU A 33 -11.02 -9.09 6.84
N GLU A 34 -11.00 -7.76 6.82
CA GLU A 34 -10.77 -7.04 5.56
C GLU A 34 -9.38 -7.29 5.01
N VAL A 35 -8.39 -7.30 5.90
CA VAL A 35 -7.01 -7.57 5.48
C VAL A 35 -6.88 -8.99 4.96
N GLU A 36 -7.52 -9.95 5.62
CA GLU A 36 -7.49 -11.33 5.18
C GLU A 36 -8.17 -11.50 3.82
N ALA A 37 -9.29 -10.84 3.63
CA ALA A 37 -10.00 -10.89 2.34
C ALA A 37 -9.12 -10.32 1.23
N ARG A 38 -8.41 -9.26 1.51
CA ARG A 38 -7.49 -8.67 0.53
C ARG A 38 -6.34 -9.61 0.23
N ALA A 39 -5.82 -10.27 1.26
CA ALA A 39 -4.75 -11.24 1.08
C ALA A 39 -5.21 -12.37 0.18
N ASP A 40 -6.43 -12.85 0.38
CA ASP A 40 -6.99 -13.91 -0.46
C ASP A 40 -7.12 -13.47 -1.91
N GLU A 41 -7.56 -12.24 -2.12
CA GLU A 41 -7.67 -11.70 -3.48
C GLU A 41 -6.31 -11.63 -4.17
N ILE A 42 -5.31 -11.17 -3.45
CA ILE A 42 -3.96 -11.05 -4.01
C ILE A 42 -3.41 -12.44 -4.32
N ALA A 43 -3.59 -13.37 -3.39
CA ALA A 43 -3.12 -14.74 -3.59
C ALA A 43 -3.79 -15.39 -4.81
N ALA A 44 -5.08 -15.20 -4.95
CA ALA A 44 -5.82 -15.72 -6.09
C ALA A 44 -5.33 -15.10 -7.39
N SER A 45 -5.03 -13.82 -7.35
CA SER A 45 -4.54 -13.09 -8.53
C SER A 45 -3.18 -13.63 -9.00
N TYR A 46 -2.34 -14.02 -8.06
CA TYR A 46 -1.02 -14.57 -8.39
C TYR A 46 -1.02 -16.09 -8.52
N GLY A 47 -2.12 -16.73 -8.16
CA GLY A 47 -2.20 -18.19 -8.23
C GLY A 47 -1.35 -18.88 -7.19
N VAL A 48 -1.20 -18.27 -6.01
CA VAL A 48 -0.42 -18.81 -4.91
C VAL A 48 -1.30 -18.98 -3.67
N ASP A 49 -0.79 -19.73 -2.71
CA ASP A 49 -1.47 -19.90 -1.45
C ASP A 49 -1.28 -18.67 -0.57
N LYS A 50 -2.20 -18.50 0.36
CA LYS A 50 -2.10 -17.40 1.32
C LYS A 50 -0.80 -17.46 2.11
N ALA A 51 -0.36 -18.68 2.47
CA ALA A 51 0.89 -18.85 3.20
C ALA A 51 2.09 -18.38 2.39
N GLU A 52 2.11 -18.66 1.09
CA GLU A 52 3.18 -18.22 0.22
C GLU A 52 3.15 -16.70 0.05
N LEU A 53 1.95 -16.15 -0.04
CA LEU A 53 1.79 -14.71 -0.14
C LEU A 53 2.34 -14.03 1.10
N LEU A 54 2.05 -14.56 2.26
CA LEU A 54 2.56 -14.00 3.52
C LEU A 54 4.07 -14.06 3.61
N LYS A 55 4.67 -15.12 3.05
CA LYS A 55 6.13 -15.21 3.01
C LYS A 55 6.71 -14.11 2.14
N ALA A 56 6.06 -13.84 1.01
CA ALA A 56 6.52 -12.81 0.10
C ALA A 56 6.37 -11.41 0.69
N TYR A 57 5.27 -11.16 1.37
CA TYR A 57 5.01 -9.86 1.97
C TYR A 57 5.69 -9.68 3.32
N GLY A 58 5.90 -10.77 4.03
CA GLY A 58 6.51 -10.74 5.34
C GLY A 58 5.51 -10.85 6.48
N SER A 59 4.39 -10.17 6.41
CA SER A 59 3.35 -10.24 7.43
C SER A 59 2.05 -9.63 6.93
N MET A 60 0.99 -9.84 7.71
CA MET A 60 -0.31 -9.23 7.40
C MET A 60 -0.27 -7.71 7.55
N ASP A 61 0.61 -7.21 8.40
CA ASP A 61 0.76 -5.77 8.59
C ASP A 61 1.19 -5.08 7.30
N VAL A 62 2.03 -5.73 6.53
CA VAL A 62 2.48 -5.18 5.25
C VAL A 62 1.30 -5.09 4.29
N ILE A 63 0.43 -6.10 4.29
CA ILE A 63 -0.76 -6.09 3.44
C ILE A 63 -1.69 -4.96 3.86
N GLU A 64 -1.88 -4.77 5.16
CA GLU A 64 -2.70 -3.69 5.66
C GLU A 64 -2.14 -2.33 5.27
N TYR A 65 -0.83 -2.18 5.36
CA TYR A 65 -0.17 -0.96 4.95
C TYR A 65 -0.43 -0.67 3.47
N ASP A 66 -0.33 -1.70 2.64
CA ASP A 66 -0.58 -1.56 1.22
C ASP A 66 -2.02 -1.11 0.96
N MET A 67 -2.98 -1.68 1.70
CA MET A 67 -4.37 -1.30 1.59
C MET A 67 -4.58 0.17 1.95
N LYS A 68 -3.92 0.62 3.01
CA LYS A 68 -4.00 2.02 3.44
C LYS A 68 -3.47 2.95 2.37
N MET A 69 -2.36 2.57 1.74
CA MET A 69 -1.77 3.39 0.69
C MET A 69 -2.70 3.48 -0.52
N HIS A 70 -3.31 2.36 -0.89
CA HIS A 70 -4.28 2.35 -1.99
C HIS A 70 -5.48 3.23 -1.70
N LYS A 71 -5.99 3.17 -0.49
CA LYS A 71 -7.13 3.99 -0.11
C LYS A 71 -6.76 5.47 -0.07
N ALA A 72 -5.59 5.77 0.45
CA ALA A 72 -5.11 7.14 0.47
C ALA A 72 -4.97 7.70 -0.94
N LEU A 73 -4.51 6.87 -1.88
CA LEU A 73 -4.38 7.27 -3.27
C LEU A 73 -5.74 7.58 -3.88
N GLU A 74 -6.74 6.77 -3.57
CA GLU A 74 -8.10 7.00 -4.05
C GLU A 74 -8.65 8.33 -3.51
N ILE A 75 -8.41 8.60 -2.24
CA ILE A 75 -8.84 9.86 -1.62
C ILE A 75 -8.17 11.03 -2.31
N LEU A 76 -6.88 10.91 -2.58
CA LEU A 76 -6.14 11.95 -3.26
C LEU A 76 -6.69 12.23 -4.65
N LYS A 77 -7.04 11.18 -5.38
CA LYS A 77 -7.60 11.34 -6.72
C LYS A 77 -8.98 11.98 -6.68
N GLU A 78 -9.79 11.63 -5.70
CA GLU A 78 -11.12 12.19 -5.57
C GLU A 78 -11.09 13.68 -5.25
N ASN A 79 -10.08 14.11 -4.51
CA ASN A 79 -9.97 15.49 -4.10
C ASN A 79 -9.23 16.36 -5.12
N ASN A 80 -8.74 15.75 -6.14
CA ASN A 80 -8.15 16.47 -7.25
C ASN A 80 -9.18 16.63 -8.35
#